data_5dd31942d1320a1a01294fc3838194d0
#
_entry.id   5dd31942d1320a1a01294fc3838194d0
#
_cell.length_a   1.000
_cell.length_b   1.000
_cell.length_c   1.000
_cell.angle_alpha   90.00
_cell.angle_beta   90.00
_cell.angle_gamma   90.00
#
_symmetry.space_group_name_H-M   'P 1'
#
loop_
_entity.id
_entity.type
_entity.pdbx_description
1 polymer ?
#
loop_
_entity_poly.entity_id
_entity_poly.type
_entity_poly.pdbx_seq_one_letter_code
_entity_poly.pdbx_strand_id
1 'polypeptide(L)'
;MINKAKRIVVKIGTSSLTHKNGRINLRFIDKLSAVLTDLKNEGFEIILVTSGAIGVGKYRLNLQDKHLSISEKQAMAAIGQGLLLHIYEKSFMEYGQLTAQLLLTREDIKIRKRFLNARNTILELLKLGVIPIVNENDSVANDEIKFGDNDTLAALVAVLCDADLTILLTDIDGLYTGNPHLDKNAKKIDVVEKITVDIEDMAGSALSNVGTGGMHTKIEAAKISTNAGIPMIIASGKNPNILYDMVAGQSVGTLFKATHRPIHARKSWILYGSEEEGVIYVDEGAKKALREHGTSLLPSGIINVSG
;
A
#
# COMPACT_ATOMS: atom_id res chain seq x y z
N MET A 1 -15.26 -11.02 9.66
CA MET A 1 -13.82 -11.22 9.36
C MET A 1 -12.99 -10.05 9.90
N ILE A 2 -13.36 -8.82 9.66
CA ILE A 2 -12.61 -7.61 10.10
C ILE A 2 -12.50 -7.55 11.63
N ASN A 3 -13.54 -7.93 12.36
CA ASN A 3 -13.57 -7.94 13.85
C ASN A 3 -12.53 -8.88 14.53
N LYS A 4 -11.73 -9.60 13.75
CA LYS A 4 -10.62 -10.44 14.25
C LYS A 4 -9.26 -9.92 13.81
N ALA A 5 -9.22 -8.84 13.05
CA ALA A 5 -7.98 -8.23 12.63
C ALA A 5 -7.22 -7.73 13.87
N LYS A 6 -5.96 -8.08 13.99
CA LYS A 6 -5.07 -7.61 15.05
C LYS A 6 -3.99 -6.70 14.48
N ARG A 7 -3.40 -7.08 13.35
CA ARG A 7 -2.34 -6.33 12.67
C ARG A 7 -2.90 -5.62 11.46
N ILE A 8 -2.79 -4.30 11.44
CA ILE A 8 -3.42 -3.44 10.44
C ILE A 8 -2.35 -2.55 9.79
N VAL A 9 -2.31 -2.57 8.46
CA VAL A 9 -1.54 -1.60 7.68
C VAL A 9 -2.47 -0.49 7.23
N VAL A 10 -2.17 0.74 7.63
CA VAL A 10 -2.92 1.95 7.25
C VAL A 10 -2.08 2.79 6.32
N LYS A 11 -2.55 3.03 5.10
CA LYS A 11 -1.87 3.92 4.15
C LYS A 11 -2.59 5.25 4.04
N ILE A 12 -1.82 6.33 4.07
CA ILE A 12 -2.32 7.70 3.90
C ILE A 12 -1.77 8.30 2.60
N GLY A 13 -2.69 8.78 1.74
CA GLY A 13 -2.33 9.48 0.50
C GLY A 13 -1.88 10.92 0.75
N THR A 14 -1.10 11.48 -0.18
CA THR A 14 -0.59 12.86 -0.14
C THR A 14 -1.71 13.89 -0.01
N SER A 15 -2.84 13.67 -0.68
CA SER A 15 -4.00 14.58 -0.67
C SER A 15 -4.61 14.79 0.72
N SER A 16 -4.49 13.82 1.63
CA SER A 16 -4.91 13.93 3.03
C SER A 16 -3.86 14.63 3.90
N LEU A 17 -2.57 14.41 3.58
CA LEU A 17 -1.44 14.94 4.33
C LEU A 17 -1.12 16.40 4.03
N THR A 18 -1.53 16.90 2.86
CA THR A 18 -1.22 18.27 2.44
C THR A 18 -2.47 19.02 1.99
N HIS A 19 -2.48 20.31 2.24
CA HIS A 19 -3.45 21.23 1.65
C HIS A 19 -3.16 21.45 0.16
N LYS A 20 -4.13 22.00 -0.60
CA LYS A 20 -3.98 22.33 -2.03
C LYS A 20 -2.77 23.24 -2.33
N ASN A 21 -2.36 24.07 -1.36
CA ASN A 21 -1.18 24.95 -1.47
C ASN A 21 0.14 24.26 -1.12
N GLY A 22 0.15 22.94 -0.90
CA GLY A 22 1.34 22.15 -0.56
C GLY A 22 1.75 22.17 0.91
N ARG A 23 1.07 22.96 1.77
CA ARG A 23 1.34 22.96 3.22
C ARG A 23 0.89 21.66 3.85
N ILE A 24 1.67 21.18 4.83
CA ILE A 24 1.28 20.00 5.61
C ILE A 24 0.01 20.30 6.41
N ASN A 25 -0.93 19.36 6.39
CA ASN A 25 -2.16 19.41 7.16
C ASN A 25 -1.90 18.89 8.59
N LEU A 26 -1.33 19.75 9.43
CA LEU A 26 -0.98 19.40 10.81
C LEU A 26 -2.19 18.89 11.61
N ARG A 27 -3.36 19.50 11.41
CA ARG A 27 -4.60 19.08 12.09
C ARG A 27 -5.01 17.66 11.73
N PHE A 28 -4.75 17.26 10.47
CA PHE A 28 -5.02 15.88 10.04
C PHE A 28 -4.02 14.90 10.67
N ILE A 29 -2.73 15.25 10.66
CA ILE A 29 -1.68 14.40 11.26
C ILE A 29 -1.92 14.22 12.75
N ASP A 30 -2.26 15.28 13.47
CA ASP A 30 -2.58 15.22 14.91
C ASP A 30 -3.75 14.25 15.18
N LYS A 31 -4.87 14.41 14.46
CA LYS A 31 -6.01 13.48 14.58
C LYS A 31 -5.64 12.04 14.25
N LEU A 32 -4.84 11.85 13.18
CA LEU A 32 -4.41 10.52 12.77
C LEU A 32 -3.55 9.87 13.86
N SER A 33 -2.60 10.62 14.43
CA SER A 33 -1.72 10.15 15.51
C SER A 33 -2.53 9.76 16.74
N ALA A 34 -3.54 10.55 17.12
CA ALA A 34 -4.46 10.23 18.20
C ALA A 34 -5.19 8.91 17.96
N VAL A 35 -5.84 8.78 16.80
CA VAL A 35 -6.64 7.57 16.44
C VAL A 35 -5.75 6.32 16.39
N LEU A 36 -4.58 6.40 15.76
CA LEU A 36 -3.68 5.24 15.64
C LEU A 36 -3.09 4.83 17.00
N THR A 37 -2.79 5.81 17.87
CA THR A 37 -2.34 5.52 19.23
C THR A 37 -3.43 4.86 20.06
N ASP A 38 -4.67 5.34 19.94
CA ASP A 38 -5.82 4.80 20.64
C ASP A 38 -6.10 3.34 20.23
N LEU A 39 -6.18 3.08 18.93
CA LEU A 39 -6.30 1.71 18.42
C LEU A 39 -5.15 0.80 18.88
N LYS A 40 -3.92 1.30 18.91
CA LYS A 40 -2.79 0.53 19.43
C LYS A 40 -2.98 0.22 20.92
N ASN A 41 -3.51 1.16 21.71
CA ASN A 41 -3.80 0.97 23.14
C ASN A 41 -4.95 -0.03 23.37
N GLU A 42 -5.89 -0.15 22.41
CA GLU A 42 -6.91 -1.20 22.37
C GLU A 42 -6.35 -2.59 21.99
N GLY A 43 -5.05 -2.69 21.67
CA GLY A 43 -4.37 -3.95 21.40
C GLY A 43 -4.14 -4.27 19.92
N PHE A 44 -4.44 -3.33 19.02
CA PHE A 44 -4.09 -3.49 17.61
C PHE A 44 -2.60 -3.24 17.37
N GLU A 45 -2.02 -3.98 16.43
CA GLU A 45 -0.67 -3.75 15.89
C GLU A 45 -0.78 -2.88 14.64
N ILE A 46 -0.34 -1.64 14.72
CA ILE A 46 -0.52 -0.64 13.64
C ILE A 46 0.81 -0.41 12.90
N ILE A 47 0.75 -0.45 11.57
CA ILE A 47 1.82 -0.01 10.67
C ILE A 47 1.26 1.14 9.81
N LEU A 48 1.93 2.28 9.82
CA LEU A 48 1.55 3.44 8.99
C LEU A 48 2.40 3.47 7.72
N VAL A 49 1.76 3.47 6.54
CA VAL A 49 2.43 3.75 5.27
C VAL A 49 2.06 5.16 4.84
N THR A 50 3.06 6.02 4.72
CA THR A 50 2.86 7.45 4.42
C THR A 50 3.29 7.80 3.00
N SER A 51 2.98 9.01 2.58
CA SER A 51 3.34 9.59 1.28
C SER A 51 3.68 11.07 1.43
N GLY A 52 4.03 11.73 0.33
CA GLY A 52 4.08 13.19 0.27
C GLY A 52 5.44 13.81 0.56
N ALA A 53 6.51 13.04 0.75
CA ALA A 53 7.85 13.56 1.03
C ALA A 53 8.32 14.58 -0.05
N ILE A 54 8.20 14.23 -1.33
CA ILE A 54 8.56 15.15 -2.43
C ILE A 54 7.75 16.45 -2.37
N GLY A 55 6.43 16.35 -2.13
CA GLY A 55 5.55 17.52 -2.03
C GLY A 55 5.93 18.45 -0.88
N VAL A 56 6.26 17.88 0.27
CA VAL A 56 6.73 18.63 1.45
C VAL A 56 8.05 19.34 1.17
N GLY A 57 9.02 18.66 0.52
CA GLY A 57 10.29 19.25 0.11
C GLY A 57 10.11 20.38 -0.90
N LYS A 58 9.28 20.20 -1.93
CA LYS A 58 8.91 21.25 -2.90
C LYS A 58 8.34 22.48 -2.20
N TYR A 59 7.40 22.26 -1.28
CA TYR A 59 6.80 23.37 -0.53
C TYR A 59 7.85 24.12 0.29
N ARG A 60 8.72 23.40 1.00
CA ARG A 60 9.74 24.02 1.87
C ARG A 60 10.70 24.93 1.12
N LEU A 61 10.98 24.62 -0.15
CA LEU A 61 11.86 25.40 -1.01
C LEU A 61 11.12 26.34 -2.00
N ASN A 62 9.80 26.49 -1.86
CA ASN A 62 8.95 27.29 -2.75
C ASN A 62 9.06 26.91 -4.24
N LEU A 63 9.09 25.58 -4.51
CA LEU A 63 9.23 25.01 -5.85
C LEU A 63 7.95 24.30 -6.35
N GLN A 64 6.76 24.68 -5.83
CA GLN A 64 5.49 23.97 -6.09
C GLN A 64 5.18 23.86 -7.59
N ASP A 65 5.39 24.95 -8.32
CA ASP A 65 5.04 25.07 -9.74
C ASP A 65 6.17 24.62 -10.68
N LYS A 66 7.34 24.25 -10.13
CA LYS A 66 8.49 23.86 -10.94
C LYS A 66 8.36 22.40 -11.40
N HIS A 67 8.58 22.15 -12.69
CA HIS A 67 8.88 20.80 -13.18
C HIS A 67 10.27 20.40 -12.71
N LEU A 68 10.37 19.28 -12.01
CA LEU A 68 11.61 18.79 -11.44
C LEU A 68 12.15 17.62 -12.26
N SER A 69 13.46 17.63 -12.48
CA SER A 69 14.22 16.47 -12.92
C SER A 69 14.18 15.35 -11.86
N ILE A 70 14.64 14.16 -12.22
CA ILE A 70 14.71 13.01 -11.31
C ILE A 70 15.55 13.35 -10.08
N SER A 71 16.77 13.86 -10.28
CA SER A 71 17.68 14.24 -9.20
C SER A 71 17.10 15.33 -8.29
N GLU A 72 16.37 16.30 -8.87
CA GLU A 72 15.67 17.30 -8.06
C GLU A 72 14.54 16.69 -7.25
N LYS A 73 13.76 15.74 -7.80
CA LYS A 73 12.73 15.00 -7.05
C LYS A 73 13.35 14.20 -5.88
N GLN A 74 14.47 13.52 -6.13
CA GLN A 74 15.21 12.78 -5.09
C GLN A 74 15.70 13.72 -3.98
N ALA A 75 16.24 14.88 -4.34
CA ALA A 75 16.64 15.89 -3.35
C ALA A 75 15.45 16.43 -2.55
N MET A 76 14.29 16.67 -3.22
CA MET A 76 13.06 17.09 -2.52
C MET A 76 12.56 16.00 -1.59
N ALA A 77 12.62 14.74 -2.00
CA ALA A 77 12.24 13.60 -1.16
C ALA A 77 13.11 13.54 0.10
N ALA A 78 14.42 13.69 -0.02
CA ALA A 78 15.36 13.69 1.11
C ALA A 78 15.04 14.82 2.12
N ILE A 79 14.79 16.03 1.64
CA ILE A 79 14.41 17.18 2.50
C ILE A 79 13.04 16.94 3.15
N GLY A 80 12.06 16.54 2.33
CA GLY A 80 10.68 16.42 2.79
C GLY A 80 10.45 15.23 3.70
N GLN A 81 11.17 14.13 3.53
CA GLN A 81 11.05 12.96 4.37
C GLN A 81 11.47 13.26 5.82
N GLY A 82 12.59 13.95 6.02
CA GLY A 82 13.02 14.35 7.35
C GLY A 82 12.02 15.26 8.06
N LEU A 83 11.46 16.24 7.33
CA LEU A 83 10.43 17.14 7.86
C LEU A 83 9.13 16.40 8.20
N LEU A 84 8.68 15.52 7.33
CA LEU A 84 7.45 14.75 7.51
C LEU A 84 7.56 13.81 8.72
N LEU A 85 8.69 13.11 8.84
CA LEU A 85 8.93 12.23 9.98
C LEU A 85 8.95 13.01 11.30
N HIS A 86 9.67 14.14 11.35
CA HIS A 86 9.71 14.98 12.54
C HIS A 86 8.32 15.44 12.99
N ILE A 87 7.43 15.77 12.05
CA ILE A 87 6.06 16.15 12.38
C ILE A 87 5.27 14.96 12.93
N TYR A 88 5.42 13.77 12.36
CA TYR A 88 4.79 12.55 12.90
C TYR A 88 5.31 12.25 14.30
N GLU A 89 6.63 12.22 14.50
CA GLU A 89 7.25 11.97 15.81
C GLU A 89 6.70 12.92 16.87
N LYS A 90 6.70 14.22 16.57
CA LYS A 90 6.16 15.23 17.49
C LYS A 90 4.68 14.95 17.81
N SER A 91 3.86 14.66 16.79
CA SER A 91 2.43 14.43 16.99
C SER A 91 2.14 13.16 17.79
N PHE A 92 2.84 12.05 17.52
CA PHE A 92 2.68 10.81 18.28
C PHE A 92 3.20 10.93 19.72
N MET A 93 4.27 11.71 19.93
CA MET A 93 4.82 11.97 21.29
C MET A 93 3.81 12.66 22.20
N GLU A 94 2.94 13.52 21.68
CA GLU A 94 1.87 14.17 22.49
C GLU A 94 0.91 13.12 23.11
N TYR A 95 0.81 11.94 22.49
CA TYR A 95 0.02 10.80 22.98
C TYR A 95 0.88 9.71 23.64
N GLY A 96 2.17 10.00 23.93
CA GLY A 96 3.09 9.05 24.55
C GLY A 96 3.47 7.86 23.68
N GLN A 97 3.25 7.94 22.35
CA GLN A 97 3.51 6.85 21.43
C GLN A 97 4.84 7.03 20.70
N LEU A 98 5.69 5.98 20.74
CA LEU A 98 6.93 5.92 19.95
C LEU A 98 6.65 5.48 18.52
N THR A 99 7.39 6.09 17.60
CA THR A 99 7.39 5.72 16.18
C THR A 99 8.80 5.39 15.70
N ALA A 100 8.91 4.63 14.60
CA ALA A 100 10.20 4.33 13.98
C ALA A 100 10.06 4.38 12.46
N GLN A 101 11.03 4.95 11.76
CA GLN A 101 11.04 5.07 10.32
C GLN A 101 11.62 3.83 9.65
N LEU A 102 10.95 3.36 8.59
CA LEU A 102 11.52 2.44 7.59
C LEU A 102 11.34 3.05 6.20
N LEU A 103 12.44 3.16 5.47
CA LEU A 103 12.43 3.55 4.06
C LEU A 103 12.77 2.33 3.23
N LEU A 104 11.85 1.95 2.32
CA LEU A 104 11.99 0.76 1.50
C LEU A 104 12.05 1.13 0.03
N THR A 105 12.86 0.41 -0.72
CA THR A 105 12.87 0.43 -2.17
C THR A 105 12.21 -0.84 -2.71
N ARG A 106 11.87 -0.85 -4.00
CA ARG A 106 11.38 -2.05 -4.66
C ARG A 106 12.38 -3.22 -4.57
N GLU A 107 13.68 -2.94 -4.60
CA GLU A 107 14.73 -3.95 -4.40
C GLU A 107 14.67 -4.61 -3.02
N ASP A 108 14.30 -3.86 -1.97
CA ASP A 108 14.19 -4.40 -0.62
C ASP A 108 13.04 -5.42 -0.50
N ILE A 109 12.06 -5.33 -1.39
CA ILE A 109 10.99 -6.34 -1.52
C ILE A 109 11.42 -7.48 -2.44
N LYS A 110 12.13 -7.19 -3.56
CA LYS A 110 12.58 -8.21 -4.53
C LYS A 110 13.63 -9.15 -3.95
N ILE A 111 14.62 -8.62 -3.26
CA ILE A 111 15.76 -9.38 -2.75
C ILE A 111 15.37 -10.10 -1.45
N ARG A 112 15.29 -11.43 -1.47
CA ARG A 112 14.82 -12.26 -0.34
C ARG A 112 15.48 -11.92 0.99
N LYS A 113 16.78 -11.68 1.01
CA LYS A 113 17.52 -11.32 2.23
C LYS A 113 17.07 -9.98 2.79
N ARG A 114 16.88 -8.97 1.94
CA ARG A 114 16.42 -7.63 2.33
C ARG A 114 14.97 -7.68 2.79
N PHE A 115 14.11 -8.42 2.08
CA PHE A 115 12.72 -8.68 2.47
C PHE A 115 12.63 -9.25 3.89
N LEU A 116 13.42 -10.29 4.20
CA LEU A 116 13.42 -10.88 5.54
C LEU A 116 13.94 -9.92 6.61
N ASN A 117 14.96 -9.11 6.30
CA ASN A 117 15.47 -8.09 7.23
C ASN A 117 14.40 -7.03 7.54
N ALA A 118 13.75 -6.48 6.51
CA ALA A 118 12.66 -5.51 6.68
C ALA A 118 11.50 -6.10 7.49
N ARG A 119 11.10 -7.36 7.18
CA ARG A 119 10.10 -8.10 7.95
C ARG A 119 10.46 -8.19 9.43
N ASN A 120 11.67 -8.68 9.73
CA ASN A 120 12.12 -8.87 11.10
C ASN A 120 12.16 -7.55 11.87
N THR A 121 12.60 -6.47 11.22
CA THR A 121 12.61 -5.14 11.82
C THR A 121 11.20 -4.66 12.16
N ILE A 122 10.24 -4.78 11.23
CA ILE A 122 8.84 -4.38 11.51
C ILE A 122 8.26 -5.22 12.65
N LEU A 123 8.44 -6.54 12.62
CA LEU A 123 7.89 -7.41 13.66
C LEU A 123 8.50 -7.12 15.03
N GLU A 124 9.79 -6.79 15.11
CA GLU A 124 10.43 -6.43 16.37
C GLU A 124 9.94 -5.08 16.90
N LEU A 125 9.77 -4.08 16.04
CA LEU A 125 9.17 -2.80 16.42
C LEU A 125 7.77 -2.98 16.99
N LEU A 126 6.93 -3.81 16.35
CA LEU A 126 5.58 -4.11 16.86
C LEU A 126 5.61 -4.77 18.24
N LYS A 127 6.52 -5.71 18.49
CA LYS A 127 6.71 -6.32 19.82
C LYS A 127 7.14 -5.31 20.88
N LEU A 128 7.96 -4.33 20.49
CA LEU A 128 8.40 -3.23 21.36
C LEU A 128 7.30 -2.16 21.59
N GLY A 129 6.11 -2.33 20.98
CA GLY A 129 5.01 -1.39 21.08
C GLY A 129 5.26 -0.07 20.33
N VAL A 130 6.13 -0.10 19.32
CA VAL A 130 6.45 1.05 18.46
C VAL A 130 5.58 0.97 17.20
N ILE A 131 5.08 2.10 16.71
CA ILE A 131 4.37 2.20 15.42
C ILE A 131 5.41 2.43 14.32
N PRO A 132 5.63 1.46 13.39
CA PRO A 132 6.48 1.69 12.24
C PRO A 132 5.81 2.66 11.26
N ILE A 133 6.55 3.68 10.81
CA ILE A 133 6.17 4.60 9.73
C ILE A 133 7.01 4.23 8.52
N VAL A 134 6.35 3.67 7.52
CA VAL A 134 6.98 3.18 6.28
C VAL A 134 6.75 4.16 5.14
N ASN A 135 7.75 4.41 4.33
CA ASN A 135 7.63 5.15 3.08
C ASN A 135 8.58 4.57 2.03
N GLU A 136 8.38 4.94 0.77
CA GLU A 136 9.37 4.67 -0.28
C GLU A 136 10.63 5.49 -0.02
N ASN A 137 11.81 4.91 -0.29
CA ASN A 137 13.08 5.63 -0.27
C ASN A 137 13.30 6.34 -1.61
N ASP A 138 12.46 7.35 -1.87
CA ASP A 138 12.52 8.16 -3.09
C ASP A 138 13.88 8.84 -3.31
N SER A 139 14.71 8.98 -2.27
CA SER A 139 16.01 9.64 -2.38
C SER A 139 17.04 8.82 -3.15
N VAL A 140 16.87 7.51 -3.24
CA VAL A 140 17.76 6.58 -3.95
C VAL A 140 17.02 5.70 -4.96
N ALA A 141 15.69 5.81 -5.05
CA ALA A 141 14.90 5.04 -6.01
C ALA A 141 15.11 5.57 -7.42
N ASN A 142 15.35 4.67 -8.40
CA ASN A 142 15.39 4.99 -9.83
C ASN A 142 13.97 4.92 -10.41
N ASP A 143 13.64 5.76 -11.40
CA ASP A 143 12.29 5.78 -12.00
C ASP A 143 11.88 4.44 -12.62
N GLU A 144 12.84 3.61 -13.05
CA GLU A 144 12.60 2.25 -13.56
C GLU A 144 12.26 1.23 -12.47
N ILE A 145 12.57 1.53 -11.21
CA ILE A 145 12.48 0.59 -10.08
C ILE A 145 11.54 1.12 -8.98
N LYS A 146 10.77 2.18 -9.23
CA LYS A 146 9.81 2.71 -8.27
C LYS A 146 8.62 1.77 -8.05
N PHE A 147 8.07 1.77 -6.84
CA PHE A 147 6.76 1.13 -6.58
C PHE A 147 5.63 1.74 -7.43
N GLY A 148 5.86 2.93 -7.99
CA GLY A 148 4.88 3.67 -8.76
C GLY A 148 3.85 4.38 -7.88
N ASP A 149 3.40 3.77 -6.80
CA ASP A 149 2.50 4.37 -5.80
C ASP A 149 2.64 3.64 -4.44
N ASN A 150 2.47 4.40 -3.37
CA ASN A 150 2.47 3.86 -2.00
C ASN A 150 1.25 2.97 -1.68
N ASP A 151 0.25 2.88 -2.55
CA ASP A 151 -0.82 1.88 -2.45
C ASP A 151 -0.24 0.47 -2.61
N THR A 152 0.57 0.27 -3.65
CA THR A 152 1.31 -1.00 -3.88
C THR A 152 2.29 -1.28 -2.74
N LEU A 153 3.04 -0.27 -2.28
CA LEU A 153 3.94 -0.43 -1.13
C LEU A 153 3.17 -0.89 0.11
N ALA A 154 2.01 -0.32 0.39
CA ALA A 154 1.18 -0.71 1.54
C ALA A 154 0.73 -2.17 1.48
N ALA A 155 0.28 -2.63 0.31
CA ALA A 155 -0.08 -4.03 0.10
C ALA A 155 1.12 -4.97 0.28
N LEU A 156 2.29 -4.60 -0.23
CA LEU A 156 3.53 -5.38 -0.06
C LEU A 156 4.01 -5.40 1.40
N VAL A 157 3.90 -4.29 2.12
CA VAL A 157 4.18 -4.21 3.56
C VAL A 157 3.21 -5.09 4.34
N ALA A 158 1.92 -5.12 3.97
CA ALA A 158 0.95 -6.01 4.59
C ALA A 158 1.32 -7.48 4.41
N VAL A 159 1.72 -7.88 3.19
CA VAL A 159 2.23 -9.23 2.91
C VAL A 159 3.52 -9.51 3.70
N LEU A 160 4.43 -8.56 3.75
CA LEU A 160 5.72 -8.68 4.43
C LEU A 160 5.56 -8.94 5.93
N CYS A 161 4.60 -8.28 6.58
CA CYS A 161 4.40 -8.41 8.03
C CYS A 161 3.25 -9.35 8.43
N ASP A 162 2.65 -10.11 7.48
CA ASP A 162 1.45 -10.95 7.69
C ASP A 162 0.33 -10.15 8.38
N ALA A 163 -0.07 -9.02 7.79
CA ALA A 163 -1.16 -8.22 8.30
C ALA A 163 -2.52 -8.93 8.14
N ASP A 164 -3.46 -8.60 9.02
CA ASP A 164 -4.83 -9.12 8.96
C ASP A 164 -5.76 -8.23 8.12
N LEU A 165 -5.36 -6.95 7.92
CA LEU A 165 -6.13 -5.95 7.18
C LEU A 165 -5.22 -4.88 6.57
N THR A 166 -5.52 -4.49 5.35
CA THR A 166 -4.93 -3.32 4.68
C THR A 166 -6.00 -2.24 4.54
N ILE A 167 -5.71 -1.01 4.91
CA ILE A 167 -6.63 0.13 4.77
C ILE A 167 -5.93 1.21 3.94
N LEU A 168 -6.54 1.59 2.81
CA LEU A 168 -6.10 2.72 2.00
C LEU A 168 -7.03 3.92 2.26
N LEU A 169 -6.52 4.91 2.99
CA LEU A 169 -7.19 6.20 3.16
C LEU A 169 -6.77 7.16 2.04
N THR A 170 -7.74 7.58 1.24
CA THR A 170 -7.53 8.32 0.00
C THR A 170 -8.54 9.47 -0.15
N ASP A 171 -8.48 10.21 -1.24
CA ASP A 171 -9.41 11.31 -1.56
C ASP A 171 -10.80 10.83 -2.00
N ILE A 172 -10.94 9.56 -2.37
CA ILE A 172 -12.20 8.92 -2.73
C ILE A 172 -12.73 8.07 -1.58
N ASP A 173 -14.04 7.87 -1.55
CA ASP A 173 -14.71 7.12 -0.47
C ASP A 173 -15.00 5.65 -0.81
N GLY A 174 -14.46 5.14 -1.91
CA GLY A 174 -14.59 3.75 -2.34
C GLY A 174 -14.47 3.57 -3.86
N LEU A 175 -14.74 2.35 -4.32
CA LEU A 175 -14.87 2.00 -5.73
C LEU A 175 -16.30 2.26 -6.21
N TYR A 176 -16.45 2.77 -7.43
CA TYR A 176 -17.72 3.02 -8.09
C TYR A 176 -17.83 2.24 -9.39
N THR A 177 -19.05 1.97 -9.83
CA THR A 177 -19.35 1.30 -11.11
C THR A 177 -18.92 2.11 -12.34
N GLY A 178 -18.53 3.36 -12.16
CA GLY A 178 -18.02 4.30 -13.14
C GLY A 178 -17.48 5.54 -12.45
N ASN A 179 -16.97 6.53 -13.21
CA ASN A 179 -16.48 7.76 -12.62
C ASN A 179 -17.64 8.64 -12.10
N PRO A 180 -17.83 8.83 -10.77
CA PRO A 180 -18.96 9.58 -10.23
C PRO A 180 -18.95 11.08 -10.60
N HIS A 181 -17.82 11.63 -11.09
CA HIS A 181 -17.74 12.99 -11.61
C HIS A 181 -18.24 13.11 -13.04
N LEU A 182 -18.27 12.02 -13.82
CA LEU A 182 -18.68 11.97 -15.22
C LEU A 182 -20.04 11.30 -15.37
N ASP A 183 -20.34 10.28 -14.59
CA ASP A 183 -21.59 9.53 -14.62
C ASP A 183 -22.36 9.67 -13.30
N LYS A 184 -23.48 10.39 -13.34
CA LYS A 184 -24.38 10.59 -12.19
C LYS A 184 -25.06 9.30 -11.72
N ASN A 185 -25.09 8.24 -12.54
CA ASN A 185 -25.65 6.95 -12.20
C ASN A 185 -24.61 6.00 -11.58
N ALA A 186 -23.35 6.41 -11.48
CA ALA A 186 -22.31 5.62 -10.85
C ALA A 186 -22.68 5.33 -9.39
N LYS A 187 -22.70 4.05 -9.03
CA LYS A 187 -23.02 3.58 -7.69
C LYS A 187 -21.76 3.09 -6.99
N LYS A 188 -21.64 3.41 -5.70
CA LYS A 188 -20.55 2.90 -4.87
C LYS A 188 -20.72 1.38 -4.68
N ILE A 189 -19.62 0.67 -4.75
CA ILE A 189 -19.54 -0.77 -4.51
C ILE A 189 -19.06 -0.97 -3.06
N ASP A 190 -19.92 -1.51 -2.21
CA ASP A 190 -19.57 -1.69 -0.79
C ASP A 190 -18.65 -2.89 -0.58
N VAL A 191 -18.82 -3.96 -1.36
CA VAL A 191 -18.04 -5.20 -1.24
C VAL A 191 -17.66 -5.74 -2.62
N VAL A 192 -16.38 -6.04 -2.81
CA VAL A 192 -15.82 -6.77 -3.95
C VAL A 192 -15.45 -8.17 -3.46
N GLU A 193 -16.24 -9.17 -3.87
CA GLU A 193 -16.01 -10.58 -3.50
C GLU A 193 -14.77 -11.15 -4.19
N LYS A 194 -14.55 -10.76 -5.45
CA LYS A 194 -13.41 -11.15 -6.28
C LYS A 194 -13.11 -10.05 -7.29
N ILE A 195 -11.85 -9.76 -7.48
CA ILE A 195 -11.40 -8.83 -8.52
C ILE A 195 -11.47 -9.56 -9.86
N THR A 196 -12.38 -9.12 -10.74
CA THR A 196 -12.58 -9.63 -12.10
C THR A 196 -12.05 -8.60 -13.10
N VAL A 197 -12.00 -8.98 -14.39
CA VAL A 197 -11.65 -8.06 -15.47
C VAL A 197 -12.57 -6.84 -15.48
N ASP A 198 -13.87 -7.02 -15.22
CA ASP A 198 -14.82 -5.89 -15.15
C ASP A 198 -14.45 -4.87 -14.05
N ILE A 199 -13.99 -5.35 -12.89
CA ILE A 199 -13.51 -4.46 -11.79
C ILE A 199 -12.24 -3.72 -12.22
N GLU A 200 -11.36 -4.36 -12.97
CA GLU A 200 -10.14 -3.74 -13.50
C GLU A 200 -10.48 -2.67 -14.55
N ASP A 201 -11.42 -2.97 -15.44
CA ASP A 201 -11.88 -2.02 -16.48
C ASP A 201 -12.58 -0.80 -15.88
N MET A 202 -13.37 -0.97 -14.81
CA MET A 202 -13.95 0.15 -14.06
C MET A 202 -12.87 1.07 -13.50
N ALA A 203 -11.74 0.51 -13.05
CA ALA A 203 -10.60 1.29 -12.56
C ALA A 203 -9.85 2.03 -13.69
N GLY A 204 -9.75 1.43 -14.88
CA GLY A 204 -9.12 2.03 -16.07
C GLY A 204 -9.91 3.20 -16.66
N SER A 205 -11.24 3.18 -16.58
CA SER A 205 -12.11 4.24 -17.07
C SER A 205 -12.12 5.50 -16.17
N ALA A 206 -11.65 5.37 -14.93
CA ALA A 206 -11.57 6.46 -13.94
C ALA A 206 -10.25 7.26 -14.06
N LEU A 207 -9.86 7.68 -15.26
CA LEU A 207 -8.68 8.53 -15.48
C LEU A 207 -8.83 9.87 -14.73
N SER A 208 -8.29 9.96 -13.53
CA SER A 208 -8.09 11.23 -12.84
C SER A 208 -6.73 11.80 -13.26
N ASN A 209 -6.72 12.94 -13.90
CA ASN A 209 -5.51 13.68 -14.33
C ASN A 209 -4.71 14.30 -13.17
N VAL A 210 -4.97 13.95 -11.92
CA VAL A 210 -4.35 14.58 -10.75
C VAL A 210 -3.80 13.50 -9.80
N GLY A 211 -2.50 13.26 -9.92
CA GLY A 211 -1.74 12.39 -9.01
C GLY A 211 -1.28 11.08 -9.65
N THR A 212 -0.14 10.56 -9.18
CA THR A 212 0.47 9.29 -9.62
C THR A 212 -0.29 8.04 -9.18
N GLY A 213 -1.33 8.16 -8.33
CA GLY A 213 -2.09 7.07 -7.73
C GLY A 213 -3.56 7.07 -8.13
N GLY A 214 -3.89 6.63 -9.36
CA GLY A 214 -5.27 6.46 -9.83
C GLY A 214 -5.99 5.26 -9.21
N MET A 215 -7.27 5.02 -9.59
CA MET A 215 -8.00 3.82 -9.15
C MET A 215 -7.28 2.53 -9.57
N HIS A 216 -6.58 2.53 -10.69
CA HIS A 216 -5.82 1.36 -11.17
C HIS A 216 -4.78 0.89 -10.14
N THR A 217 -3.96 1.79 -9.57
CA THR A 217 -2.97 1.41 -8.55
C THR A 217 -3.60 0.85 -7.28
N LYS A 218 -4.81 1.31 -6.92
CA LYS A 218 -5.57 0.79 -5.79
C LYS A 218 -6.09 -0.62 -6.05
N ILE A 219 -6.52 -0.91 -7.28
CA ILE A 219 -6.93 -2.27 -7.67
C ILE A 219 -5.72 -3.20 -7.70
N GLU A 220 -4.56 -2.76 -8.21
CA GLU A 220 -3.33 -3.56 -8.14
C GLU A 220 -2.92 -3.84 -6.67
N ALA A 221 -2.98 -2.86 -5.79
CA ALA A 221 -2.77 -3.07 -4.37
C ALA A 221 -3.78 -4.07 -3.77
N ALA A 222 -5.06 -3.97 -4.18
CA ALA A 222 -6.11 -4.90 -3.76
C ALA A 222 -5.82 -6.34 -4.23
N LYS A 223 -5.36 -6.54 -5.46
CA LYS A 223 -4.94 -7.86 -5.97
C LYS A 223 -3.83 -8.46 -5.11
N ILE A 224 -2.78 -7.67 -4.84
CA ILE A 224 -1.64 -8.11 -4.01
C ILE A 224 -2.13 -8.55 -2.63
N SER A 225 -2.89 -7.69 -1.95
CA SER A 225 -3.39 -7.92 -0.61
C SER A 225 -4.32 -9.14 -0.55
N THR A 226 -5.38 -9.17 -1.39
CA THR A 226 -6.41 -10.21 -1.36
C THR A 226 -5.89 -11.57 -1.78
N ASN A 227 -4.99 -11.65 -2.75
CA ASN A 227 -4.34 -12.90 -3.16
C ASN A 227 -3.41 -13.46 -2.05
N ALA A 228 -2.85 -12.60 -1.20
CA ALA A 228 -2.11 -13.03 -0.02
C ALA A 228 -3.02 -13.45 1.14
N GLY A 229 -4.34 -13.36 0.98
CA GLY A 229 -5.31 -13.71 2.02
C GLY A 229 -5.62 -12.55 2.97
N ILE A 230 -5.21 -11.32 2.64
CA ILE A 230 -5.39 -10.12 3.45
C ILE A 230 -6.51 -9.29 2.82
N PRO A 231 -7.66 -9.09 3.48
CA PRO A 231 -8.69 -8.18 2.99
C PRO A 231 -8.18 -6.75 2.94
N MET A 232 -8.73 -5.94 2.03
CA MET A 232 -8.36 -4.55 1.89
C MET A 232 -9.59 -3.64 1.86
N ILE A 233 -9.51 -2.47 2.50
CA ILE A 233 -10.54 -1.44 2.46
C ILE A 233 -9.97 -0.20 1.77
N ILE A 234 -10.73 0.35 0.82
CA ILE A 234 -10.51 1.69 0.27
C ILE A 234 -11.58 2.60 0.82
N ALA A 235 -11.17 3.71 1.44
CA ALA A 235 -12.11 4.67 2.01
C ALA A 235 -11.56 6.10 2.02
N SER A 236 -12.45 7.04 2.32
CA SER A 236 -12.09 8.45 2.40
C SER A 236 -11.16 8.75 3.56
N GLY A 237 -10.01 9.34 3.25
CA GLY A 237 -9.04 9.83 4.22
C GLY A 237 -9.35 11.21 4.80
N LYS A 238 -10.54 11.79 4.56
CA LYS A 238 -10.89 13.13 5.05
C LYS A 238 -10.93 13.21 6.59
N ASN A 239 -11.33 12.13 7.25
CA ASN A 239 -11.43 12.06 8.70
C ASN A 239 -10.85 10.73 9.22
N PRO A 240 -9.73 10.74 9.97
CA PRO A 240 -9.14 9.52 10.52
C PRO A 240 -10.04 8.72 11.45
N ASN A 241 -11.07 9.34 12.07
CA ASN A 241 -11.99 8.64 12.97
C ASN A 241 -12.73 7.47 12.29
N ILE A 242 -12.83 7.49 10.97
CA ILE A 242 -13.39 6.38 10.18
C ILE A 242 -12.72 5.03 10.48
N LEU A 243 -11.48 5.04 10.99
CA LEU A 243 -10.75 3.83 11.39
C LEU A 243 -11.43 3.11 12.55
N TYR A 244 -12.07 3.83 13.50
CA TYR A 244 -12.85 3.21 14.57
C TYR A 244 -14.04 2.43 14.02
N ASP A 245 -14.75 3.01 13.05
CA ASP A 245 -15.90 2.36 12.41
C ASP A 245 -15.47 1.08 11.67
N MET A 246 -14.31 1.12 11.00
CA MET A 246 -13.77 -0.03 10.28
C MET A 246 -13.40 -1.18 11.22
N VAL A 247 -12.68 -0.91 12.33
CA VAL A 247 -12.28 -1.97 13.27
C VAL A 247 -13.49 -2.50 14.05
N ALA A 248 -14.53 -1.69 14.26
CA ALA A 248 -15.82 -2.11 14.78
C ALA A 248 -16.65 -2.96 13.79
N GLY A 249 -16.16 -3.13 12.55
CA GLY A 249 -16.81 -3.93 11.51
C GLY A 249 -17.96 -3.24 10.80
N GLN A 250 -18.06 -1.93 10.89
CA GLN A 250 -19.05 -1.17 10.14
C GLN A 250 -18.70 -1.17 8.64
N SER A 251 -19.72 -1.14 7.78
CA SER A 251 -19.52 -1.09 6.32
C SER A 251 -19.14 0.32 5.91
N VAL A 252 -17.83 0.55 5.75
CA VAL A 252 -17.25 1.83 5.39
C VAL A 252 -16.35 1.66 4.16
N GLY A 253 -16.51 2.53 3.18
CA GLY A 253 -15.72 2.47 1.95
C GLY A 253 -16.09 1.29 1.05
N THR A 254 -15.11 0.69 0.38
CA THR A 254 -15.23 -0.54 -0.39
C THR A 254 -14.32 -1.61 0.20
N LEU A 255 -14.89 -2.72 0.63
CA LEU A 255 -14.17 -3.89 1.12
C LEU A 255 -13.85 -4.85 -0.02
N PHE A 256 -12.59 -5.14 -0.24
CA PHE A 256 -12.10 -6.23 -1.10
C PHE A 256 -11.85 -7.45 -0.22
N LYS A 257 -12.61 -8.52 -0.42
CA LYS A 257 -12.47 -9.74 0.38
C LYS A 257 -11.22 -10.52 -0.01
N ALA A 258 -10.59 -11.10 0.99
CA ALA A 258 -9.47 -12.02 0.78
C ALA A 258 -9.91 -13.27 0.03
N THR A 259 -9.03 -13.85 -0.79
CA THR A 259 -9.29 -15.12 -1.47
C THR A 259 -9.35 -16.28 -0.46
N HIS A 260 -10.22 -17.25 -0.70
CA HIS A 260 -10.36 -18.44 0.18
C HIS A 260 -9.14 -19.37 0.19
N ARG A 261 -8.25 -19.22 -0.79
CA ARG A 261 -6.99 -19.98 -0.90
C ARG A 261 -5.83 -19.00 -0.99
N PRO A 262 -5.39 -18.44 0.16
CA PRO A 262 -4.31 -17.45 0.15
C PRO A 262 -3.02 -18.07 -0.37
N ILE A 263 -2.29 -17.29 -1.14
CA ILE A 263 -0.95 -17.63 -1.55
C ILE A 263 -0.05 -17.40 -0.32
N HIS A 264 0.65 -18.45 0.16
CA HIS A 264 1.57 -18.30 1.28
C HIS A 264 2.57 -17.15 1.04
N ALA A 265 2.98 -16.45 2.08
CA ALA A 265 3.86 -15.27 2.01
C ALA A 265 5.13 -15.49 1.15
N ARG A 266 5.70 -16.73 1.14
CA ARG A 266 6.82 -17.07 0.24
C ARG A 266 6.43 -17.04 -1.23
N LYS A 267 5.25 -17.55 -1.59
CA LYS A 267 4.76 -17.54 -2.97
C LYS A 267 4.31 -16.14 -3.39
N SER A 268 3.70 -15.38 -2.47
CA SER A 268 3.35 -13.98 -2.70
C SER A 268 4.58 -13.13 -2.97
N TRP A 269 5.68 -13.36 -2.21
CA TRP A 269 6.94 -12.69 -2.47
C TRP A 269 7.48 -13.01 -3.88
N ILE A 270 7.44 -14.27 -4.33
CA ILE A 270 7.86 -14.66 -5.69
C ILE A 270 6.98 -13.97 -6.74
N LEU A 271 5.67 -13.97 -6.53
CA LEU A 271 4.70 -13.46 -7.52
C LEU A 271 4.73 -11.94 -7.68
N TYR A 272 4.92 -11.20 -6.59
CA TYR A 272 4.82 -9.73 -6.59
C TYR A 272 6.14 -9.01 -6.35
N GLY A 273 7.16 -9.72 -5.86
CA GLY A 273 8.48 -9.17 -5.58
C GLY A 273 9.52 -9.43 -6.67
N SER A 274 9.30 -10.38 -7.60
CA SER A 274 10.21 -10.68 -8.70
C SER A 274 9.68 -10.16 -10.03
N GLU A 275 10.57 -9.76 -10.95
CA GLU A 275 10.25 -9.53 -12.36
C GLU A 275 10.38 -10.83 -13.12
N GLU A 276 9.61 -10.94 -14.22
CA GLU A 276 9.77 -12.05 -15.16
C GLU A 276 11.09 -11.83 -15.93
N GLU A 277 12.02 -12.79 -15.80
CA GLU A 277 13.31 -12.76 -16.50
C GLU A 277 13.26 -13.59 -17.81
N GLY A 278 12.19 -14.34 -18.01
CA GLY A 278 11.99 -15.15 -19.19
C GLY A 278 10.73 -15.98 -19.14
N VAL A 279 10.42 -16.67 -20.25
CA VAL A 279 9.25 -17.52 -20.41
C VAL A 279 9.68 -18.95 -20.70
N ILE A 280 9.15 -19.89 -19.94
CA ILE A 280 9.35 -21.34 -20.17
C ILE A 280 8.08 -21.90 -20.79
N TYR A 281 8.19 -22.44 -21.99
CA TYR A 281 7.12 -23.13 -22.69
C TYR A 281 7.13 -24.61 -22.29
N VAL A 282 5.98 -25.12 -21.83
CA VAL A 282 5.85 -26.48 -21.32
C VAL A 282 4.84 -27.29 -22.12
N ASP A 283 5.00 -28.61 -22.15
CA ASP A 283 4.05 -29.51 -22.76
C ASP A 283 2.75 -29.66 -21.92
N GLU A 284 1.71 -30.26 -22.50
CA GLU A 284 0.42 -30.45 -21.82
C GLU A 284 0.52 -31.36 -20.59
N GLY A 285 1.47 -32.31 -20.54
CA GLY A 285 1.72 -33.16 -19.38
C GLY A 285 2.28 -32.36 -18.21
N ALA A 286 3.30 -31.53 -18.45
CA ALA A 286 3.88 -30.65 -17.46
C ALA A 286 2.88 -29.58 -17.00
N LYS A 287 2.09 -29.00 -17.92
CA LYS A 287 1.03 -28.05 -17.60
C LYS A 287 -0.01 -28.64 -16.64
N LYS A 288 -0.46 -29.87 -16.90
CA LYS A 288 -1.40 -30.60 -16.04
C LYS A 288 -0.79 -30.91 -14.67
N ALA A 289 0.45 -31.40 -14.63
CA ALA A 289 1.15 -31.71 -13.41
C ALA A 289 1.35 -30.49 -12.51
N LEU A 290 1.72 -29.33 -13.11
CA LEU A 290 1.90 -28.07 -12.37
C LEU A 290 0.56 -27.51 -11.85
N ARG A 291 -0.50 -27.49 -12.67
CA ARG A 291 -1.78 -26.86 -12.32
C ARG A 291 -2.64 -27.69 -11.38
N GLU A 292 -2.72 -29.02 -11.63
CA GLU A 292 -3.64 -29.91 -10.92
C GLU A 292 -2.98 -30.57 -9.70
N HIS A 293 -1.70 -30.88 -9.79
CA HIS A 293 -0.99 -31.64 -8.75
C HIS A 293 0.04 -30.81 -7.99
N GLY A 294 0.34 -29.56 -8.44
CA GLY A 294 1.30 -28.69 -7.74
C GLY A 294 2.72 -29.26 -7.67
N THR A 295 3.09 -30.12 -8.63
CA THR A 295 4.41 -30.75 -8.71
C THR A 295 5.47 -29.82 -9.25
N SER A 296 6.75 -30.17 -9.10
CA SER A 296 7.86 -29.42 -9.69
C SER A 296 7.93 -29.63 -11.20
N LEU A 297 8.33 -28.60 -11.95
CA LEU A 297 8.62 -28.70 -13.38
C LEU A 297 9.92 -29.54 -13.56
N LEU A 298 9.80 -30.59 -14.36
CA LEU A 298 10.97 -31.40 -14.76
C LEU A 298 11.50 -30.92 -16.11
N PRO A 299 12.80 -31.03 -16.37
CA PRO A 299 13.40 -30.64 -17.67
C PRO A 299 12.75 -31.31 -18.88
N SER A 300 12.26 -32.55 -18.72
CA SER A 300 11.57 -33.32 -19.78
C SER A 300 10.23 -32.69 -20.23
N GLY A 301 9.61 -31.86 -19.39
CA GLY A 301 8.37 -31.16 -19.71
C GLY A 301 8.58 -29.77 -20.33
N ILE A 302 9.83 -29.34 -20.57
CA ILE A 302 10.16 -28.04 -21.15
C ILE A 302 10.30 -28.20 -22.66
N ILE A 303 9.53 -27.41 -23.42
CA ILE A 303 9.56 -27.38 -24.88
C ILE A 303 10.55 -26.31 -25.38
N ASN A 304 10.50 -25.12 -24.76
CA ASN A 304 11.31 -23.97 -25.15
C ASN A 304 11.50 -23.00 -23.97
N VAL A 305 12.51 -22.14 -24.05
CA VAL A 305 12.79 -21.06 -23.12
C VAL A 305 13.11 -19.81 -23.92
N SER A 306 12.54 -18.66 -23.54
CA SER A 306 12.84 -17.35 -24.10
C SER A 306 12.98 -16.31 -22.98
N GLY A 307 13.94 -15.39 -23.14
CA GLY A 307 14.29 -14.33 -22.20
C GLY A 307 15.73 -13.97 -22.32
#